data_61105ac4704b80abc8632eae8042a023
#
_entry.id   61105ac4704b80abc8632eae8042a023
#
_cell.length_a   1.000
_cell.length_b   1.000
_cell.length_c   1.000
_cell.angle_alpha   90.00
_cell.angle_beta   90.00
_cell.angle_gamma   90.00
#
_symmetry.space_group_name_H-M   'P 1'
#
loop_
_entity.id
_entity.type
_entity.pdbx_description
1 polymer ?
#
loop_
_entity_poly.entity_id
_entity_poly.type
_entity_poly.pdbx_seq_one_letter_code
_entity_poly.pdbx_strand_id
1 'polypeptide(L)'
;MMSVLFLLVGLGLILSGANFLTNGAAALAKRFNISSLVIGLTIVAFGTSAPELTVSIVSAINGSAELSIGNVVGSNIFNILMIVGVTAVVAPITITKGTLTKEIPLAILSCVVVLICANDVFLETGTENILNRADGLLMLCFFAIFLGYTFAIAHDNTGEEQAEIRPLSTWRCLLYIVGGLVALIFGGRLFVNGSSEIARSLGVGESVIGLTLVAMGTSLPELATSVVAALKKNPEIAIGNVIGSNLFNVFFVLGMSATITPLPLGGITNVDLFYLLAVSLLLFFAGRYYKVRTITRVEGVFMIFAYVVYIGYLIYML
;
A
#
# COMPACT_ATOMS: atom_id res chain seq x y z
N MET A 1 -1.62 -25.96 18.28
CA MET A 1 -2.79 -26.29 17.42
C MET A 1 -3.66 -25.08 17.11
N MET A 2 -3.99 -24.23 18.09
CA MET A 2 -4.82 -23.02 17.86
C MET A 2 -4.15 -22.04 16.88
N SER A 3 -2.85 -21.82 16.98
CA SER A 3 -2.08 -20.90 16.10
C SER A 3 -2.10 -21.33 14.62
N VAL A 4 -2.00 -22.64 14.37
CA VAL A 4 -2.14 -23.20 13.01
C VAL A 4 -3.56 -23.01 12.48
N LEU A 5 -4.58 -23.19 13.33
CA LEU A 5 -5.98 -22.94 12.97
C LEU A 5 -6.18 -21.44 12.61
N PHE A 6 -5.64 -20.52 13.43
CA PHE A 6 -5.71 -19.08 13.15
C PHE A 6 -5.02 -18.72 11.84
N LEU A 7 -3.86 -19.32 11.57
CA LEU A 7 -3.14 -19.10 10.30
C LEU A 7 -3.98 -19.59 9.11
N LEU A 8 -4.54 -20.81 9.16
CA LEU A 8 -5.32 -21.37 8.04
C LEU A 8 -6.64 -20.64 7.83
N VAL A 9 -7.38 -20.33 8.91
CA VAL A 9 -8.62 -19.54 8.83
C VAL A 9 -8.33 -18.14 8.35
N GLY A 10 -7.27 -17.51 8.85
CA GLY A 10 -6.80 -16.20 8.41
C GLY A 10 -6.51 -16.19 6.91
N LEU A 11 -5.74 -17.15 6.41
CA LEU A 11 -5.44 -17.29 4.98
C LEU A 11 -6.72 -17.48 4.14
N GLY A 12 -7.64 -18.34 4.58
CA GLY A 12 -8.91 -18.54 3.91
C GLY A 12 -9.76 -17.27 3.83
N LEU A 13 -9.81 -16.47 4.91
CA LEU A 13 -10.48 -15.17 4.93
C LEU A 13 -9.80 -14.14 4.04
N ILE A 14 -8.47 -14.09 4.01
CA ILE A 14 -7.71 -13.21 3.13
C ILE A 14 -8.03 -13.51 1.66
N LEU A 15 -7.92 -14.75 1.24
CA LEU A 15 -8.15 -15.15 -0.15
C LEU A 15 -9.62 -14.94 -0.59
N SER A 16 -10.59 -15.30 0.26
CA SER A 16 -12.00 -15.08 -0.03
C SER A 16 -12.35 -13.58 -0.01
N GLY A 17 -11.83 -12.83 0.96
CA GLY A 17 -12.00 -11.38 1.07
C GLY A 17 -11.48 -10.64 -0.15
N ALA A 18 -10.26 -10.96 -0.59
CA ALA A 18 -9.67 -10.38 -1.81
C ALA A 18 -10.51 -10.71 -3.06
N ASN A 19 -11.05 -11.93 -3.13
CA ASN A 19 -11.91 -12.33 -4.24
C ASN A 19 -13.23 -11.55 -4.26
N PHE A 20 -13.88 -11.36 -3.10
CA PHE A 20 -15.12 -10.57 -2.99
C PHE A 20 -14.85 -9.09 -3.28
N LEU A 21 -13.81 -8.50 -2.68
CA LEU A 21 -13.44 -7.11 -2.89
C LEU A 21 -13.19 -6.82 -4.37
N THR A 22 -12.35 -7.64 -5.03
CA THR A 22 -12.02 -7.46 -6.45
C THR A 22 -13.25 -7.58 -7.35
N ASN A 23 -14.13 -8.56 -7.09
CA ASN A 23 -15.36 -8.73 -7.87
C ASN A 23 -16.34 -7.56 -7.66
N GLY A 24 -16.50 -7.13 -6.41
CA GLY A 24 -17.35 -5.99 -6.07
C GLY A 24 -16.86 -4.68 -6.69
N ALA A 25 -15.54 -4.44 -6.59
CA ALA A 25 -14.88 -3.27 -7.17
C ALA A 25 -15.02 -3.22 -8.69
N ALA A 26 -14.70 -4.32 -9.38
CA ALA A 26 -14.82 -4.41 -10.83
C ALA A 26 -16.28 -4.28 -11.33
N ALA A 27 -17.24 -4.89 -10.62
CA ALA A 27 -18.65 -4.75 -10.96
C ALA A 27 -19.18 -3.32 -10.71
N LEU A 28 -18.67 -2.64 -9.67
CA LEU A 28 -19.00 -1.25 -9.38
C LEU A 28 -18.45 -0.32 -10.47
N ALA A 29 -17.18 -0.50 -10.87
CA ALA A 29 -16.54 0.23 -11.95
C ALA A 29 -17.39 0.16 -13.23
N LYS A 30 -17.74 -1.06 -13.65
CA LYS A 30 -18.57 -1.29 -14.84
C LYS A 30 -19.96 -0.65 -14.72
N ARG A 31 -20.59 -0.75 -13.54
CA ARG A 31 -21.95 -0.25 -13.35
C ARG A 31 -22.05 1.26 -13.45
N PHE A 32 -21.07 1.98 -12.89
CA PHE A 32 -21.05 3.45 -12.90
C PHE A 32 -20.23 4.03 -14.03
N ASN A 33 -19.75 3.19 -14.95
CA ASN A 33 -18.89 3.59 -16.05
C ASN A 33 -17.65 4.38 -15.58
N ILE A 34 -17.03 3.89 -14.51
CA ILE A 34 -15.80 4.44 -13.93
C ILE A 34 -14.65 3.51 -14.29
N SER A 35 -13.45 4.05 -14.55
CA SER A 35 -12.30 3.22 -14.88
C SER A 35 -11.91 2.30 -13.69
N SER A 36 -11.45 1.09 -14.00
CA SER A 36 -10.96 0.13 -12.99
C SER A 36 -9.78 0.69 -12.20
N LEU A 37 -8.95 1.51 -12.84
CA LEU A 37 -7.85 2.22 -12.18
C LEU A 37 -8.35 3.14 -11.07
N VAL A 38 -9.37 3.96 -11.32
CA VAL A 38 -9.92 4.90 -10.32
C VAL A 38 -10.50 4.15 -9.11
N ILE A 39 -11.20 3.04 -9.34
CA ILE A 39 -11.70 2.21 -8.24
C ILE A 39 -10.54 1.61 -7.44
N GLY A 40 -9.47 1.18 -8.12
CA GLY A 40 -8.24 0.71 -7.48
C GLY A 40 -7.57 1.81 -6.63
N LEU A 41 -7.37 3.01 -7.21
CA LEU A 41 -6.76 4.17 -6.56
C LEU A 41 -7.56 4.71 -5.36
N THR A 42 -8.85 4.43 -5.28
CA THR A 42 -9.74 4.99 -4.26
C THR A 42 -10.34 3.93 -3.34
N ILE A 43 -11.45 3.31 -3.73
CA ILE A 43 -12.22 2.43 -2.85
C ILE A 43 -11.39 1.25 -2.36
N VAL A 44 -10.62 0.64 -3.26
CA VAL A 44 -9.81 -0.53 -2.92
C VAL A 44 -8.64 -0.09 -2.03
N ALA A 45 -7.86 0.89 -2.47
CA ALA A 45 -6.70 1.39 -1.73
C ALA A 45 -7.07 1.94 -0.34
N PHE A 46 -8.10 2.79 -0.26
CA PHE A 46 -8.60 3.32 1.02
C PHE A 46 -9.04 2.21 1.97
N GLY A 47 -9.78 1.23 1.43
CA GLY A 47 -10.30 0.14 2.26
C GLY A 47 -9.23 -0.80 2.77
N THR A 48 -8.25 -1.14 1.94
CA THR A 48 -7.16 -2.04 2.33
C THR A 48 -6.16 -1.36 3.25
N SER A 49 -5.92 -0.04 3.09
CA SER A 49 -5.03 0.75 3.98
C SER A 49 -5.70 1.25 5.28
N ALA A 50 -6.91 0.80 5.60
CA ALA A 50 -7.55 1.13 6.88
C ALA A 50 -6.77 0.60 8.12
N PRO A 51 -6.10 -0.56 8.09
CA PRO A 51 -5.21 -0.99 9.15
C PRO A 51 -4.04 -0.03 9.38
N GLU A 52 -3.38 0.42 8.30
CA GLU A 52 -2.27 1.38 8.36
C GLU A 52 -2.71 2.70 8.99
N LEU A 53 -3.88 3.22 8.59
CA LEU A 53 -4.47 4.41 9.18
C LEU A 53 -4.67 4.24 10.69
N THR A 54 -5.24 3.12 11.10
CA THR A 54 -5.50 2.83 12.51
C THR A 54 -4.20 2.75 13.31
N VAL A 55 -3.22 1.99 12.82
CA VAL A 55 -1.92 1.82 13.49
C VAL A 55 -1.22 3.16 13.62
N SER A 56 -1.12 3.94 12.54
CA SER A 56 -0.38 5.21 12.53
C SER A 56 -1.04 6.25 13.43
N ILE A 57 -2.37 6.43 13.38
CA ILE A 57 -3.06 7.40 14.26
C ILE A 57 -2.95 6.99 15.72
N VAL A 58 -3.19 5.72 16.05
CA VAL A 58 -3.11 5.25 17.44
C VAL A 58 -1.68 5.40 17.97
N SER A 59 -0.67 5.08 17.16
CA SER A 59 0.75 5.25 17.53
C SER A 59 1.09 6.72 17.76
N ALA A 60 0.62 7.63 16.90
CA ALA A 60 0.82 9.07 17.05
C ALA A 60 0.21 9.59 18.35
N ILE A 61 -1.03 9.23 18.65
CA ILE A 61 -1.74 9.64 19.89
C ILE A 61 -1.03 9.10 21.14
N ASN A 62 -0.50 7.88 21.08
CA ASN A 62 0.21 7.23 22.18
C ASN A 62 1.67 7.70 22.34
N GLY A 63 2.13 8.68 21.55
CA GLY A 63 3.48 9.23 21.61
C GLY A 63 4.55 8.34 20.95
N SER A 64 4.15 7.33 20.17
CA SER A 64 5.04 6.44 19.41
C SER A 64 5.16 6.94 17.96
N ALA A 65 5.69 8.16 17.77
CA ALA A 65 5.81 8.81 16.47
C ALA A 65 6.60 7.98 15.45
N GLU A 66 7.72 7.40 15.90
CA GLU A 66 8.55 6.53 15.08
C GLU A 66 7.77 5.35 14.49
N LEU A 67 6.90 4.73 15.27
CA LEU A 67 6.05 3.63 14.79
C LEU A 67 5.02 4.13 13.75
N SER A 68 4.51 5.35 13.92
CA SER A 68 3.58 5.96 12.95
C SER A 68 4.26 6.21 11.60
N ILE A 69 5.44 6.84 11.60
CA ILE A 69 6.21 7.12 10.37
C ILE A 69 6.71 5.82 9.75
N GLY A 70 7.30 4.94 10.56
CA GLY A 70 7.85 3.65 10.13
C GLY A 70 6.80 2.76 9.47
N ASN A 71 5.57 2.74 10.01
CA ASN A 71 4.45 2.02 9.40
C ASN A 71 4.14 2.55 7.98
N VAL A 72 4.07 3.87 7.79
CA VAL A 72 3.79 4.47 6.47
C VAL A 72 4.94 4.23 5.49
N VAL A 73 6.18 4.52 5.89
CA VAL A 73 7.36 4.35 5.04
C VAL A 73 7.56 2.87 4.69
N GLY A 74 7.49 1.99 5.69
CA GLY A 74 7.65 0.55 5.52
C GLY A 74 6.56 -0.07 4.63
N SER A 75 5.29 0.28 4.85
CA SER A 75 4.18 -0.18 4.00
C SER A 75 4.35 0.28 2.55
N ASN A 76 4.80 1.50 2.31
CA ASN A 76 5.00 2.00 0.95
C ASN A 76 6.15 1.28 0.22
N ILE A 77 7.27 1.00 0.92
CA ILE A 77 8.36 0.19 0.39
C ILE A 77 7.88 -1.24 0.09
N PHE A 78 7.12 -1.84 1.02
CA PHE A 78 6.53 -3.17 0.85
C PHE A 78 5.57 -3.22 -0.34
N ASN A 79 4.71 -2.23 -0.48
CA ASN A 79 3.75 -2.12 -1.57
C ASN A 79 4.46 -2.10 -2.93
N ILE A 80 5.52 -1.30 -3.08
CA ILE A 80 6.25 -1.20 -4.35
C ILE A 80 7.08 -2.45 -4.61
N LEU A 81 7.88 -2.91 -3.66
CA LEU A 81 8.82 -3.98 -3.91
C LEU A 81 8.17 -5.37 -3.79
N MET A 82 7.40 -5.59 -2.73
CA MET A 82 6.87 -6.93 -2.46
C MET A 82 5.54 -7.15 -3.17
N ILE A 83 4.58 -6.21 -3.07
CA ILE A 83 3.26 -6.43 -3.68
C ILE A 83 3.33 -6.36 -5.20
N VAL A 84 3.96 -5.33 -5.77
CA VAL A 84 4.15 -5.28 -7.24
C VAL A 84 5.01 -6.45 -7.69
N GLY A 85 6.09 -6.77 -6.96
CA GLY A 85 6.98 -7.88 -7.26
C GLY A 85 6.27 -9.22 -7.33
N VAL A 86 5.57 -9.61 -6.27
CA VAL A 86 4.81 -10.87 -6.20
C VAL A 86 3.71 -10.89 -7.25
N THR A 87 2.96 -9.81 -7.41
CA THR A 87 1.89 -9.71 -8.40
C THR A 87 2.44 -9.89 -9.81
N ALA A 88 3.56 -9.26 -10.15
CA ALA A 88 4.20 -9.37 -11.47
C ALA A 88 4.77 -10.78 -11.75
N VAL A 89 5.28 -11.47 -10.73
CA VAL A 89 5.72 -12.87 -10.82
C VAL A 89 4.55 -13.80 -11.12
N VAL A 90 3.41 -13.60 -10.44
CA VAL A 90 2.20 -14.39 -10.65
C VAL A 90 1.59 -14.09 -12.02
N ALA A 91 1.37 -12.81 -12.32
CA ALA A 91 0.84 -12.33 -13.60
C ALA A 91 1.51 -11.00 -13.97
N PRO A 92 2.18 -10.88 -15.12
CA PRO A 92 2.78 -9.63 -15.58
C PRO A 92 1.75 -8.48 -15.55
N ILE A 93 2.16 -7.31 -15.03
CA ILE A 93 1.27 -6.16 -14.84
C ILE A 93 1.42 -5.20 -16.02
N THR A 94 0.36 -5.01 -16.78
CA THR A 94 0.30 -3.94 -17.77
C THR A 94 -0.08 -2.61 -17.12
N ILE A 95 0.62 -1.54 -17.49
CA ILE A 95 0.44 -0.20 -16.96
C ILE A 95 -0.08 0.70 -18.09
N THR A 96 -1.12 1.49 -17.84
CA THR A 96 -1.61 2.43 -18.84
C THR A 96 -0.62 3.59 -19.03
N LYS A 97 -0.70 4.30 -20.16
CA LYS A 97 0.13 5.49 -20.38
C LYS A 97 -0.17 6.56 -19.31
N GLY A 98 -1.42 6.71 -18.91
CA GLY A 98 -1.85 7.63 -17.85
C GLY A 98 -1.11 7.31 -16.56
N THR A 99 -1.24 6.05 -16.09
CA THR A 99 -0.61 5.58 -14.85
C THR A 99 0.90 5.84 -14.83
N LEU A 100 1.58 5.56 -15.93
CA LEU A 100 3.02 5.79 -16.02
C LEU A 100 3.39 7.27 -16.00
N THR A 101 2.58 8.15 -16.60
CA THR A 101 2.92 9.58 -16.77
C THR A 101 2.29 10.51 -15.75
N LYS A 102 1.33 10.04 -14.95
CA LYS A 102 0.60 10.87 -13.97
C LYS A 102 0.61 10.25 -12.57
N GLU A 103 0.07 9.03 -12.38
CA GLU A 103 -0.12 8.44 -11.05
C GLU A 103 1.21 8.02 -10.41
N ILE A 104 2.12 7.35 -11.15
CA ILE A 104 3.45 6.99 -10.62
C ILE A 104 4.30 8.24 -10.32
N PRO A 105 4.39 9.27 -11.19
CA PRO A 105 5.04 10.53 -10.84
C PRO A 105 4.44 11.23 -9.60
N LEU A 106 3.12 11.14 -9.40
CA LEU A 106 2.48 11.67 -8.20
C LEU A 106 2.90 10.89 -6.94
N ALA A 107 3.05 9.57 -7.04
CA ALA A 107 3.59 8.75 -5.95
C ALA A 107 5.07 9.08 -5.66
N ILE A 108 5.88 9.34 -6.69
CA ILE A 108 7.26 9.84 -6.50
C ILE A 108 7.25 11.21 -5.84
N LEU A 109 6.36 12.11 -6.25
CA LEU A 109 6.21 13.43 -5.62
C LEU A 109 5.85 13.29 -4.15
N SER A 110 5.00 12.35 -3.76
CA SER A 110 4.68 12.12 -2.35
C SER A 110 5.91 11.74 -1.52
N CYS A 111 6.82 10.93 -2.06
CA CYS A 111 8.09 10.62 -1.41
C CYS A 111 9.00 11.85 -1.26
N VAL A 112 9.04 12.70 -2.29
CA VAL A 112 9.80 13.95 -2.24
C VAL A 112 9.21 14.91 -1.20
N VAL A 113 7.90 15.02 -1.11
CA VAL A 113 7.23 15.85 -0.09
C VAL A 113 7.60 15.38 1.31
N VAL A 114 7.51 14.08 1.60
CA VAL A 114 7.94 13.55 2.91
C VAL A 114 9.41 13.83 3.16
N LEU A 115 10.28 13.62 2.17
CA LEU A 115 11.72 13.85 2.30
C LEU A 115 12.02 15.33 2.64
N ILE A 116 11.30 16.28 2.04
CA ILE A 116 11.44 17.70 2.33
C ILE A 116 10.92 18.01 3.74
N CYS A 117 9.69 17.62 4.06
CA CYS A 117 9.07 17.90 5.35
C CYS A 117 9.80 17.24 6.53
N ALA A 118 10.49 16.13 6.29
CA ALA A 118 11.22 15.38 7.31
C ALA A 118 12.69 15.81 7.50
N ASN A 119 13.12 16.92 6.88
CA ASN A 119 14.53 17.35 6.91
C ASN A 119 14.73 18.81 7.37
N ASP A 120 14.05 19.19 8.47
CA ASP A 120 14.14 20.53 9.07
C ASP A 120 15.57 20.91 9.44
N VAL A 121 16.36 19.98 9.97
CA VAL A 121 17.76 20.20 10.37
C VAL A 121 18.64 20.59 9.18
N PHE A 122 18.35 20.05 8.01
CA PHE A 122 19.12 20.33 6.80
C PHE A 122 18.61 21.56 6.04
N LEU A 123 17.30 21.77 6.04
CA LEU A 123 16.65 22.84 5.25
C LEU A 123 16.44 24.13 6.05
N GLU A 124 16.28 24.00 7.36
CA GLU A 124 16.07 25.09 8.29
C GLU A 124 17.12 25.07 9.40
N THR A 125 16.99 25.94 10.39
CA THR A 125 17.87 25.99 11.58
C THR A 125 17.34 25.14 12.74
N GLY A 126 16.54 24.11 12.44
CA GLY A 126 15.99 23.19 13.42
C GLY A 126 17.04 22.34 14.13
N THR A 127 16.77 21.93 15.34
CA THR A 127 17.62 21.01 16.12
C THR A 127 17.24 19.55 15.94
N GLU A 128 16.04 19.28 15.48
CA GLU A 128 15.48 17.93 15.27
C GLU A 128 14.62 17.91 14.00
N ASN A 129 14.57 16.76 13.36
CA ASN A 129 13.68 16.50 12.22
C ASN A 129 12.31 16.07 12.74
N ILE A 130 11.27 16.86 12.47
CA ILE A 130 9.91 16.65 12.99
C ILE A 130 8.90 16.92 11.89
N LEU A 131 8.07 15.95 11.56
CA LEU A 131 6.88 16.22 10.77
C LEU A 131 5.88 16.98 11.65
N ASN A 132 5.78 18.27 11.44
CA ASN A 132 4.95 19.16 12.23
C ASN A 132 3.51 19.23 11.69
N ARG A 133 2.62 19.98 12.38
CA ARG A 133 1.22 20.12 11.97
C ARG A 133 1.04 20.81 10.63
N ALA A 134 1.94 21.75 10.27
CA ALA A 134 1.87 22.42 8.98
C ALA A 134 2.19 21.45 7.84
N ASP A 135 3.18 20.56 8.04
CA ASP A 135 3.50 19.49 7.10
C ASP A 135 2.32 18.53 6.92
N GLY A 136 1.68 18.14 8.05
CA GLY A 136 0.48 17.32 8.03
C GLY A 136 -0.65 17.96 7.22
N LEU A 137 -0.94 19.23 7.44
CA LEU A 137 -1.96 19.97 6.67
C LEU A 137 -1.57 20.11 5.20
N LEU A 138 -0.31 20.34 4.89
CA LEU A 138 0.20 20.38 3.52
C LEU A 138 -0.04 19.04 2.81
N MET A 139 0.29 17.92 3.46
CA MET A 139 0.01 16.57 2.93
C MET A 139 -1.48 16.34 2.68
N LEU A 140 -2.35 16.80 3.60
CA LEU A 140 -3.81 16.71 3.42
C LEU A 140 -4.30 17.58 2.25
N CYS A 141 -3.68 18.73 1.97
CA CYS A 141 -3.97 19.52 0.76
C CYS A 141 -3.59 18.73 -0.51
N PHE A 142 -2.42 18.06 -0.53
CA PHE A 142 -2.05 17.19 -1.65
C PHE A 142 -3.03 16.01 -1.80
N PHE A 143 -3.51 15.46 -0.69
CA PHE A 143 -4.53 14.42 -0.73
C PHE A 143 -5.85 14.92 -1.37
N ALA A 144 -6.30 16.12 -1.02
CA ALA A 144 -7.48 16.73 -1.64
C ALA A 144 -7.29 16.94 -3.15
N ILE A 145 -6.09 17.38 -3.58
CA ILE A 145 -5.73 17.50 -5.01
C ILE A 145 -5.76 16.13 -5.68
N PHE A 146 -5.17 15.11 -5.04
CA PHE A 146 -5.19 13.72 -5.56
C PHE A 146 -6.62 13.20 -5.74
N LEU A 147 -7.50 13.42 -4.76
CA LEU A 147 -8.91 13.03 -4.89
C LEU A 147 -9.60 13.78 -6.02
N GLY A 148 -9.41 15.11 -6.10
CA GLY A 148 -9.98 15.94 -7.18
C GLY A 148 -9.51 15.47 -8.56
N TYR A 149 -8.22 15.19 -8.72
CA TYR A 149 -7.63 14.60 -9.93
C TYR A 149 -8.27 13.25 -10.26
N THR A 150 -8.38 12.36 -9.27
CA THR A 150 -8.91 11.00 -9.45
C THR A 150 -10.38 11.02 -9.87
N PHE A 151 -11.19 11.92 -9.30
CA PHE A 151 -12.57 12.14 -9.74
C PHE A 151 -12.66 12.73 -11.14
N ALA A 152 -11.75 13.63 -11.52
CA ALA A 152 -11.72 14.21 -12.87
C ALA A 152 -11.46 13.16 -13.95
N ILE A 153 -10.58 12.17 -13.70
CA ILE A 153 -10.27 11.11 -14.67
C ILE A 153 -11.22 9.90 -14.59
N ALA A 154 -12.21 9.92 -13.70
CA ALA A 154 -13.06 8.76 -13.44
C ALA A 154 -13.78 8.24 -14.71
N HIS A 155 -14.13 9.11 -15.65
CA HIS A 155 -14.86 8.77 -16.86
C HIS A 155 -14.02 8.83 -18.15
N ASP A 156 -12.73 9.22 -18.06
CA ASP A 156 -11.90 9.47 -19.26
C ASP A 156 -11.47 8.19 -20.02
N ASN A 157 -11.49 7.02 -19.39
CA ASN A 157 -10.89 5.78 -19.93
C ASN A 157 -11.87 4.59 -19.98
N THR A 158 -13.11 4.83 -20.38
CA THR A 158 -14.14 3.77 -20.42
C THR A 158 -14.08 2.87 -21.66
N GLY A 159 -13.08 3.05 -22.54
CA GLY A 159 -12.97 2.36 -23.84
C GLY A 159 -12.10 1.10 -23.86
N GLU A 160 -11.45 0.69 -22.76
CA GLU A 160 -10.65 -0.55 -22.74
C GLU A 160 -11.56 -1.77 -22.51
N GLU A 161 -11.23 -2.90 -23.18
CA GLU A 161 -11.95 -4.17 -23.08
C GLU A 161 -11.97 -4.62 -21.60
N GLN A 162 -13.06 -4.30 -20.91
CA GLN A 162 -13.31 -4.81 -19.58
C GLN A 162 -13.54 -6.32 -19.67
N ALA A 163 -12.81 -7.10 -18.87
CA ALA A 163 -13.06 -8.54 -18.72
C ALA A 163 -14.57 -8.82 -18.59
N GLU A 164 -15.03 -10.00 -19.01
CA GLU A 164 -16.44 -10.39 -18.88
C GLU A 164 -16.86 -10.42 -17.40
N ILE A 165 -17.25 -9.24 -16.90
CA ILE A 165 -17.69 -9.05 -15.52
C ILE A 165 -19.19 -9.26 -15.47
N ARG A 166 -19.64 -10.19 -14.61
CA ARG A 166 -21.06 -10.40 -14.36
C ARG A 166 -21.70 -9.14 -13.77
N PRO A 167 -22.81 -8.64 -14.34
CA PRO A 167 -23.47 -7.47 -13.80
C PRO A 167 -24.05 -7.79 -12.40
N LEU A 168 -23.62 -7.03 -11.40
CA LEU A 168 -24.16 -7.10 -10.05
C LEU A 168 -25.04 -5.88 -9.76
N SER A 169 -26.05 -6.03 -8.90
CA SER A 169 -26.81 -4.87 -8.41
C SER A 169 -25.89 -4.03 -7.49
N THR A 170 -26.14 -2.71 -7.38
CA THR A 170 -25.33 -1.82 -6.53
C THR A 170 -25.21 -2.33 -5.11
N TRP A 171 -26.31 -2.83 -4.52
CA TRP A 171 -26.29 -3.38 -3.17
C TRP A 171 -25.37 -4.62 -3.05
N ARG A 172 -25.37 -5.50 -4.04
CA ARG A 172 -24.44 -6.64 -4.07
C ARG A 172 -23.00 -6.21 -4.25
N CYS A 173 -22.72 -5.18 -5.06
CA CYS A 173 -21.38 -4.60 -5.17
C CYS A 173 -20.90 -4.10 -3.80
N LEU A 174 -21.74 -3.33 -3.09
CA LEU A 174 -21.41 -2.80 -1.77
C LEU A 174 -21.21 -3.93 -0.74
N LEU A 175 -22.07 -4.94 -0.72
CA LEU A 175 -21.89 -6.12 0.16
C LEU A 175 -20.58 -6.85 -0.13
N TYR A 176 -20.20 -7.00 -1.40
CA TYR A 176 -18.95 -7.64 -1.79
C TYR A 176 -17.73 -6.81 -1.40
N ILE A 177 -17.80 -5.50 -1.54
CA ILE A 177 -16.70 -4.58 -1.13
C ILE A 177 -16.57 -4.59 0.39
N VAL A 178 -17.64 -4.30 1.13
CA VAL A 178 -17.59 -4.21 2.60
C VAL A 178 -17.28 -5.57 3.22
N GLY A 179 -17.97 -6.64 2.79
CA GLY A 179 -17.71 -7.99 3.26
C GLY A 179 -16.30 -8.47 2.94
N GLY A 180 -15.78 -8.13 1.75
CA GLY A 180 -14.42 -8.41 1.34
C GLY A 180 -13.39 -7.69 2.22
N LEU A 181 -13.58 -6.39 2.50
CA LEU A 181 -12.71 -5.61 3.38
C LEU A 181 -12.71 -6.16 4.81
N VAL A 182 -13.88 -6.44 5.36
CA VAL A 182 -14.01 -7.04 6.70
C VAL A 182 -13.27 -8.38 6.76
N ALA A 183 -13.47 -9.25 5.77
CA ALA A 183 -12.77 -10.54 5.72
C ALA A 183 -11.25 -10.38 5.59
N LEU A 184 -10.76 -9.41 4.79
CA LEU A 184 -9.33 -9.11 4.65
C LEU A 184 -8.72 -8.64 5.97
N ILE A 185 -9.36 -7.68 6.66
CA ILE A 185 -8.85 -7.10 7.91
C ILE A 185 -8.82 -8.17 9.02
N PHE A 186 -9.91 -8.89 9.22
CA PHE A 186 -9.96 -9.95 10.24
C PHE A 186 -9.07 -11.13 9.88
N GLY A 187 -9.04 -11.52 8.61
CA GLY A 187 -8.16 -12.57 8.09
C GLY A 187 -6.68 -12.22 8.28
N GLY A 188 -6.29 -10.99 7.98
CA GLY A 188 -4.94 -10.49 8.21
C GLY A 188 -4.53 -10.55 9.68
N ARG A 189 -5.39 -10.08 10.59
CA ARG A 189 -5.14 -10.17 12.05
C ARG A 189 -4.96 -11.61 12.53
N LEU A 190 -5.83 -12.52 12.12
CA LEU A 190 -5.73 -13.94 12.48
C LEU A 190 -4.46 -14.57 11.92
N PHE A 191 -4.12 -14.27 10.66
CA PHE A 191 -2.92 -14.78 10.02
C PHE A 191 -1.65 -14.31 10.75
N VAL A 192 -1.53 -13.01 11.05
CA VAL A 192 -0.39 -12.43 11.77
C VAL A 192 -0.27 -13.02 13.17
N ASN A 193 -1.37 -13.10 13.92
CA ASN A 193 -1.36 -13.67 15.27
C ASN A 193 -0.92 -15.14 15.25
N GLY A 194 -1.49 -15.95 14.35
CA GLY A 194 -1.13 -17.35 14.20
C GLY A 194 0.34 -17.55 13.80
N SER A 195 0.82 -16.75 12.82
CA SER A 195 2.21 -16.79 12.35
C SER A 195 3.19 -16.37 13.46
N SER A 196 2.87 -15.30 14.19
CA SER A 196 3.71 -14.79 15.29
C SER A 196 3.84 -15.79 16.45
N GLU A 197 2.74 -16.44 16.83
CA GLU A 197 2.81 -17.50 17.85
C GLU A 197 3.65 -18.70 17.40
N ILE A 198 3.55 -19.11 16.14
CA ILE A 198 4.38 -20.17 15.57
C ILE A 198 5.86 -19.75 15.59
N ALA A 199 6.17 -18.52 15.14
CA ALA A 199 7.52 -17.99 15.13
C ALA A 199 8.12 -17.94 16.56
N ARG A 200 7.35 -17.49 17.57
CA ARG A 200 7.75 -17.54 18.99
C ARG A 200 8.07 -18.96 19.46
N SER A 201 7.23 -19.93 19.09
CA SER A 201 7.45 -21.32 19.47
C SER A 201 8.71 -21.93 18.84
N LEU A 202 9.20 -21.36 17.74
CA LEU A 202 10.45 -21.71 17.07
C LEU A 202 11.67 -20.92 17.60
N GLY A 203 11.48 -20.06 18.62
CA GLY A 203 12.54 -19.28 19.22
C GLY A 203 12.91 -17.98 18.48
N VAL A 204 12.08 -17.51 17.55
CA VAL A 204 12.29 -16.23 16.86
C VAL A 204 12.04 -15.08 17.83
N GLY A 205 12.99 -14.13 17.90
CA GLY A 205 12.90 -12.96 18.79
C GLY A 205 11.76 -12.00 18.44
N GLU A 206 11.19 -11.34 19.46
CA GLU A 206 10.05 -10.42 19.32
C GLU A 206 10.34 -9.26 18.36
N SER A 207 11.57 -8.74 18.36
CA SER A 207 11.98 -7.67 17.44
C SER A 207 11.87 -8.11 15.97
N VAL A 208 12.31 -9.32 15.65
CA VAL A 208 12.22 -9.88 14.28
C VAL A 208 10.77 -10.12 13.90
N ILE A 209 9.95 -10.65 14.82
CA ILE A 209 8.50 -10.84 14.59
C ILE A 209 7.82 -9.51 14.33
N GLY A 210 8.11 -8.48 15.14
CA GLY A 210 7.55 -7.14 14.99
C GLY A 210 7.91 -6.50 13.65
N LEU A 211 9.21 -6.52 13.30
CA LEU A 211 9.72 -5.92 12.07
C LEU A 211 9.28 -6.64 10.78
N THR A 212 9.00 -7.93 10.87
CA THR A 212 8.63 -8.71 9.69
C THR A 212 7.14 -9.03 9.65
N LEU A 213 6.67 -9.92 10.51
CA LEU A 213 5.30 -10.45 10.45
C LEU A 213 4.24 -9.41 10.79
N VAL A 214 4.49 -8.58 11.79
CA VAL A 214 3.52 -7.55 12.20
C VAL A 214 3.51 -6.39 11.21
N ALA A 215 4.68 -5.91 10.80
CA ALA A 215 4.80 -4.81 9.83
C ALA A 215 4.24 -5.18 8.45
N MET A 216 4.48 -6.41 7.96
CA MET A 216 3.88 -6.88 6.70
C MET A 216 2.38 -7.16 6.85
N GLY A 217 1.92 -7.41 8.07
CA GLY A 217 0.56 -7.87 8.33
C GLY A 217 -0.53 -6.86 8.00
N THR A 218 -0.24 -5.57 8.17
CA THR A 218 -1.16 -4.50 7.79
C THR A 218 -1.35 -4.44 6.28
N SER A 219 -0.30 -4.73 5.49
CA SER A 219 -0.31 -4.69 4.03
C SER A 219 -0.67 -6.04 3.36
N LEU A 220 -1.08 -7.06 4.14
CA LEU A 220 -1.59 -8.33 3.58
C LEU A 220 -2.90 -8.15 2.77
N PRO A 221 -3.84 -7.28 3.17
CA PRO A 221 -5.01 -6.97 2.36
C PRO A 221 -4.65 -6.45 0.97
N GLU A 222 -3.68 -5.53 0.88
CA GLU A 222 -3.18 -4.98 -0.38
C GLU A 222 -2.55 -6.05 -1.24
N LEU A 223 -1.68 -6.89 -0.66
CA LEU A 223 -1.01 -7.98 -1.36
C LEU A 223 -2.04 -8.95 -1.97
N ALA A 224 -2.96 -9.46 -1.14
CA ALA A 224 -3.95 -10.41 -1.58
C ALA A 224 -4.86 -9.83 -2.66
N THR A 225 -5.32 -8.59 -2.48
CA THR A 225 -6.20 -7.92 -3.43
C THR A 225 -5.52 -7.68 -4.76
N SER A 226 -4.25 -7.21 -4.77
CA SER A 226 -3.50 -6.95 -6.00
C SER A 226 -3.20 -8.24 -6.76
N VAL A 227 -2.79 -9.30 -6.06
CA VAL A 227 -2.55 -10.62 -6.69
C VAL A 227 -3.84 -11.19 -7.29
N VAL A 228 -4.95 -11.17 -6.54
CA VAL A 228 -6.24 -11.67 -7.02
C VAL A 228 -6.76 -10.85 -8.20
N ALA A 229 -6.61 -9.52 -8.17
CA ALA A 229 -6.99 -8.64 -9.28
C ALA A 229 -6.20 -8.98 -10.56
N ALA A 230 -4.88 -9.16 -10.44
CA ALA A 230 -4.02 -9.53 -11.57
C ALA A 230 -4.37 -10.92 -12.14
N LEU A 231 -4.63 -11.92 -11.27
CA LEU A 231 -5.09 -13.24 -11.70
C LEU A 231 -6.44 -13.20 -12.44
N LYS A 232 -7.30 -12.25 -12.10
CA LYS A 232 -8.58 -12.00 -12.77
C LYS A 232 -8.47 -11.12 -14.01
N LYS A 233 -7.25 -10.87 -14.49
CA LYS A 233 -6.98 -10.02 -15.66
C LYS A 233 -7.48 -8.58 -15.49
N ASN A 234 -7.41 -8.06 -14.26
CA ASN A 234 -7.69 -6.65 -13.91
C ASN A 234 -6.41 -5.97 -13.37
N PRO A 235 -5.36 -5.82 -14.21
CA PRO A 235 -4.09 -5.23 -13.76
C PRO A 235 -4.23 -3.78 -13.30
N GLU A 236 -5.23 -3.05 -13.80
CA GLU A 236 -5.52 -1.67 -13.39
C GLU A 236 -5.97 -1.59 -11.92
N ILE A 237 -6.81 -2.51 -11.44
CA ILE A 237 -7.18 -2.58 -10.02
C ILE A 237 -5.93 -2.91 -9.19
N ALA A 238 -5.08 -3.84 -9.67
CA ALA A 238 -3.87 -4.24 -8.95
C ALA A 238 -2.89 -3.07 -8.78
N ILE A 239 -2.53 -2.40 -9.88
CA ILE A 239 -1.59 -1.28 -9.84
C ILE A 239 -2.20 -0.03 -9.19
N GLY A 240 -3.50 0.22 -9.42
CA GLY A 240 -4.25 1.29 -8.78
C GLY A 240 -4.29 1.12 -7.26
N ASN A 241 -4.51 -0.10 -6.77
CA ASN A 241 -4.46 -0.41 -5.34
C ASN A 241 -3.10 -0.04 -4.75
N VAL A 242 -1.98 -0.48 -5.34
CA VAL A 242 -0.63 -0.19 -4.84
C VAL A 242 -0.33 1.30 -4.85
N ILE A 243 -0.54 1.98 -5.97
CA ILE A 243 -0.24 3.42 -6.10
C ILE A 243 -1.18 4.23 -5.19
N GLY A 244 -2.47 3.88 -5.17
CA GLY A 244 -3.46 4.51 -4.32
C GLY A 244 -3.14 4.37 -2.84
N SER A 245 -2.78 3.16 -2.38
CA SER A 245 -2.35 2.92 -0.99
C SER A 245 -1.11 3.73 -0.63
N ASN A 246 -0.12 3.85 -1.52
CA ASN A 246 1.07 4.65 -1.26
C ASN A 246 0.74 6.14 -1.12
N LEU A 247 -0.09 6.68 -2.01
CA LEU A 247 -0.54 8.07 -1.93
C LEU A 247 -1.41 8.31 -0.70
N PHE A 248 -2.30 7.38 -0.38
CA PHE A 248 -3.15 7.43 0.79
C PHE A 248 -2.31 7.39 2.07
N ASN A 249 -1.35 6.49 2.16
CA ASN A 249 -0.46 6.35 3.31
C ASN A 249 0.35 7.62 3.56
N VAL A 250 0.95 8.22 2.54
CA VAL A 250 1.72 9.46 2.69
C VAL A 250 0.79 10.65 2.94
N PHE A 251 -0.10 10.93 2.00
CA PHE A 251 -0.82 12.19 2.03
C PHE A 251 -1.95 12.21 3.08
N PHE A 252 -2.61 11.08 3.31
CA PHE A 252 -3.72 11.03 4.28
C PHE A 252 -3.29 10.46 5.63
N VAL A 253 -2.72 9.26 5.67
CA VAL A 253 -2.38 8.61 6.97
C VAL A 253 -1.32 9.41 7.72
N LEU A 254 -0.19 9.70 7.07
CA LEU A 254 0.88 10.48 7.69
C LEU A 254 0.46 11.94 7.90
N GLY A 255 -0.26 12.53 6.92
CA GLY A 255 -0.81 13.87 7.03
C GLY A 255 -1.75 14.04 8.22
N MET A 256 -2.69 13.11 8.43
CA MET A 256 -3.58 13.09 9.60
C MET A 256 -2.81 12.90 10.90
N SER A 257 -1.89 11.95 10.93
CA SER A 257 -1.09 11.66 12.12
C SER A 257 -0.27 12.87 12.56
N ALA A 258 0.44 13.53 11.64
CA ALA A 258 1.22 14.74 11.92
C ALA A 258 0.34 15.95 12.31
N THR A 259 -0.86 16.07 11.74
CA THR A 259 -1.83 17.12 12.11
C THR A 259 -2.32 16.95 13.54
N ILE A 260 -2.59 15.70 13.97
CA ILE A 260 -3.04 15.40 15.34
C ILE A 260 -1.89 15.63 16.33
N THR A 261 -0.72 15.07 16.06
CA THR A 261 0.45 15.17 16.94
C THR A 261 1.71 15.32 16.10
N PRO A 262 2.60 16.31 16.36
CA PRO A 262 3.90 16.39 15.71
C PRO A 262 4.68 15.08 15.87
N LEU A 263 5.32 14.62 14.81
CA LEU A 263 5.97 13.32 14.73
C LEU A 263 7.48 13.52 14.58
N PRO A 264 8.29 13.44 15.65
CA PRO A 264 9.73 13.32 15.52
C PRO A 264 10.11 12.02 14.79
N LEU A 265 11.14 12.09 13.93
CA LEU A 265 11.53 10.95 13.10
C LEU A 265 12.02 9.75 13.92
N GLY A 266 12.64 10.02 15.08
CA GLY A 266 13.18 8.97 15.94
C GLY A 266 14.24 8.13 15.21
N GLY A 267 14.04 6.82 15.16
CA GLY A 267 14.93 5.88 14.47
C GLY A 267 14.77 5.83 12.95
N ILE A 268 13.75 6.51 12.38
CA ILE A 268 13.60 6.61 10.93
C ILE A 268 14.64 7.59 10.39
N THR A 269 15.44 7.12 9.45
CA THR A 269 16.59 7.84 8.93
C THR A 269 16.35 8.34 7.50
N ASN A 270 17.18 9.26 7.05
CA ASN A 270 17.20 9.67 5.65
C ASN A 270 17.48 8.49 4.70
N VAL A 271 18.16 7.43 5.17
CA VAL A 271 18.38 6.21 4.35
C VAL A 271 17.06 5.58 3.98
N ASP A 272 16.11 5.47 4.92
CA ASP A 272 14.79 4.89 4.69
C ASP A 272 13.97 5.75 3.71
N LEU A 273 14.01 7.07 3.87
CA LEU A 273 13.31 8.01 3.00
C LEU A 273 13.89 8.04 1.58
N PHE A 274 15.23 8.03 1.44
CA PHE A 274 15.88 7.92 0.14
C PHE A 274 15.63 6.55 -0.50
N TYR A 275 15.58 5.48 0.30
CA TYR A 275 15.25 4.15 -0.21
C TYR A 275 13.81 4.11 -0.74
N LEU A 276 12.85 4.69 -0.01
CA LEU A 276 11.46 4.83 -0.48
C LEU A 276 11.39 5.60 -1.81
N LEU A 277 12.13 6.70 -1.94
CA LEU A 277 12.22 7.46 -3.20
C LEU A 277 12.85 6.61 -4.31
N ALA A 278 13.95 5.91 -4.02
CA ALA A 278 14.65 5.07 -4.99
C ALA A 278 13.77 3.94 -5.52
N VAL A 279 13.01 3.26 -4.65
CA VAL A 279 12.11 2.19 -5.09
C VAL A 279 10.90 2.72 -5.87
N SER A 280 10.45 3.94 -5.57
CA SER A 280 9.39 4.61 -6.35
C SER A 280 9.89 4.98 -7.75
N LEU A 281 11.13 5.43 -7.87
CA LEU A 281 11.81 5.64 -9.15
C LEU A 281 12.02 4.31 -9.89
N LEU A 282 12.40 3.23 -9.19
CA LEU A 282 12.53 1.90 -9.77
C LEU A 282 11.23 1.45 -10.43
N LEU A 283 10.08 1.65 -9.77
CA LEU A 283 8.77 1.34 -10.34
C LEU A 283 8.51 2.11 -11.63
N PHE A 284 8.85 3.40 -11.67
CA PHE A 284 8.73 4.22 -12.87
C PHE A 284 9.61 3.69 -14.00
N PHE A 285 10.88 3.40 -13.73
CA PHE A 285 11.82 2.91 -14.72
C PHE A 285 11.47 1.50 -15.21
N ALA A 286 11.00 0.60 -14.34
CA ALA A 286 10.50 -0.72 -14.72
C ALA A 286 9.34 -0.61 -15.73
N GLY A 287 8.37 0.28 -15.47
CA GLY A 287 7.28 0.53 -16.42
C GLY A 287 7.69 1.23 -17.71
N ARG A 288 8.86 1.90 -17.75
CA ARG A 288 9.27 2.76 -18.88
C ARG A 288 10.22 2.07 -19.86
N TYR A 289 11.21 1.28 -19.41
CA TYR A 289 12.37 0.94 -20.22
C TYR A 289 12.41 -0.50 -20.73
N TYR A 290 12.20 -1.53 -19.91
CA TYR A 290 12.45 -2.92 -20.34
C TYR A 290 11.37 -3.44 -21.29
N LYS A 291 10.14 -3.58 -20.82
CA LYS A 291 8.97 -3.82 -21.67
C LYS A 291 8.02 -2.65 -21.49
N VAL A 292 7.96 -1.78 -22.45
CA VAL A 292 7.17 -0.54 -22.35
C VAL A 292 5.78 -0.82 -21.79
N ARG A 293 5.48 -0.22 -20.66
CA ARG A 293 4.21 -0.33 -19.90
C ARG A 293 3.87 -1.75 -19.41
N THR A 294 4.88 -2.57 -19.15
CA THR A 294 4.63 -3.90 -18.57
C THR A 294 5.72 -4.24 -17.57
N ILE A 295 5.33 -4.47 -16.31
CA ILE A 295 6.23 -5.06 -15.30
C ILE A 295 6.21 -6.55 -15.49
N THR A 296 7.36 -7.11 -15.85
CA THR A 296 7.52 -8.52 -16.15
C THR A 296 7.83 -9.35 -14.90
N ARG A 297 7.81 -10.66 -15.05
CA ARG A 297 8.20 -11.58 -13.96
C ARG A 297 9.65 -11.37 -13.49
N VAL A 298 10.56 -11.04 -14.42
CA VAL A 298 11.98 -10.81 -14.10
C VAL A 298 12.14 -9.58 -13.21
N GLU A 299 11.48 -8.49 -13.57
CA GLU A 299 11.45 -7.27 -12.72
C GLU A 299 10.79 -7.54 -11.39
N GLY A 300 9.71 -8.35 -11.37
CA GLY A 300 9.05 -8.78 -10.14
C GLY A 300 10.00 -9.53 -9.20
N VAL A 301 10.78 -10.49 -9.71
CA VAL A 301 11.79 -11.21 -8.91
C VAL A 301 12.86 -10.24 -8.38
N PHE A 302 13.33 -9.31 -9.21
CA PHE A 302 14.30 -8.29 -8.79
C PHE A 302 13.75 -7.40 -7.67
N MET A 303 12.49 -6.97 -7.77
CA MET A 303 11.83 -6.18 -6.73
C MET A 303 11.73 -6.96 -5.40
N ILE A 304 11.30 -8.23 -5.43
CA ILE A 304 11.25 -9.08 -4.24
C ILE A 304 12.65 -9.22 -3.62
N PHE A 305 13.68 -9.45 -4.45
CA PHE A 305 15.06 -9.54 -3.97
C PHE A 305 15.52 -8.25 -3.31
N ALA A 306 15.23 -7.08 -3.90
CA ALA A 306 15.53 -5.78 -3.33
C ALA A 306 14.85 -5.58 -1.95
N TYR A 307 13.60 -6.06 -1.79
CA TYR A 307 12.93 -6.04 -0.51
C TYR A 307 13.62 -6.92 0.54
N VAL A 308 14.00 -8.14 0.18
CA VAL A 308 14.72 -9.06 1.09
C VAL A 308 16.05 -8.46 1.54
N VAL A 309 16.78 -7.82 0.63
CA VAL A 309 18.04 -7.13 0.96
C VAL A 309 17.79 -5.96 1.93
N TYR A 310 16.74 -5.18 1.71
CA TYR A 310 16.37 -4.08 2.61
C TYR A 310 16.02 -4.57 4.01
N ILE A 311 15.21 -5.62 4.13
CA ILE A 311 14.90 -6.22 5.44
C ILE A 311 16.16 -6.79 6.11
N GLY A 312 17.04 -7.44 5.34
CA GLY A 312 18.34 -7.91 5.86
C GLY A 312 19.20 -6.76 6.39
N TYR A 313 19.22 -5.62 5.71
CA TYR A 313 19.89 -4.41 6.18
C TYR A 313 19.29 -3.89 7.49
N LEU A 314 17.96 -3.78 7.59
CA LEU A 314 17.29 -3.32 8.81
C LEU A 314 17.59 -4.24 10.00
N ILE A 315 17.55 -5.56 9.81
CA ILE A 315 17.87 -6.54 10.86
C ILE A 315 19.34 -6.43 11.30
N TYR A 316 20.26 -6.12 10.36
CA TYR A 316 21.68 -5.95 10.70
C TYR A 316 21.95 -4.68 11.51
N MET A 317 21.15 -3.63 11.32
CA MET A 317 21.29 -2.34 12.01
C MET A 317 20.66 -2.31 13.41
N LEU A 318 19.87 -3.33 13.78
CA LEU A 318 19.32 -3.55 15.13
C LEU A 318 20.32 -4.18 16.07
#